data_a3b593aa065b7214c82ea569d37d08ec
#
_entry.id   a3b593aa065b7214c82ea569d37d08ec
#
_cell.length_a   1.000
_cell.length_b   1.000
_cell.length_c   1.000
_cell.angle_alpha   90.00
_cell.angle_beta   90.00
_cell.angle_gamma   90.00
#
_symmetry.space_group_name_H-M   'P 1'
#
loop_
_entity.id
_entity.type
_entity.pdbx_description
1 polymer ?
#
loop_
_entity_poly.entity_id
_entity_poly.type
_entity_poly.pdbx_seq_one_letter_code
_entity_poly.pdbx_strand_id
1 'polypeptide(L)'
;MAAGHGSTTRAVQITVGQVGSIDFQGVPGKLTIAGTGSGQVTLTGQLHADGSAPVVETRLDRAAGVLLVSVRCAPATQCTQNLRLTVPGSTGADVRQPGGQVVVTGLAGPLRLTATNADISASGLRSAELTAVLTSGHLSATFAAAPRQVSITLASAQGTLSLPALVAYRVTQQVRSGYLRVAIPQAASATRTVTARVDSGELELLPS
;
A
#
# COMPACT_ATOMS: atom_id res chain seq x y z
N MET A 1 -30.68 27.61 -14.95
CA MET A 1 -29.68 27.08 -15.89
C MET A 1 -28.69 26.25 -15.07
N ALA A 2 -28.77 24.91 -15.14
CA ALA A 2 -27.79 24.05 -14.50
C ALA A 2 -26.55 24.04 -15.39
N ALA A 3 -25.44 24.60 -14.91
CA ALA A 3 -24.16 24.46 -15.56
C ALA A 3 -23.80 22.97 -15.52
N GLY A 4 -23.79 22.30 -16.68
CA GLY A 4 -23.34 20.96 -16.80
C GLY A 4 -21.86 20.88 -16.40
N HIS A 5 -21.57 20.28 -15.26
CA HIS A 5 -20.19 19.97 -14.87
C HIS A 5 -19.70 18.88 -15.80
N GLY A 6 -18.89 19.26 -16.79
CA GLY A 6 -18.27 18.30 -17.70
C GLY A 6 -17.26 17.42 -16.94
N SER A 7 -17.34 16.11 -17.11
CA SER A 7 -16.34 15.20 -16.60
C SER A 7 -15.06 15.31 -17.42
N THR A 8 -13.89 15.32 -16.75
CA THR A 8 -12.58 15.41 -17.40
C THR A 8 -11.80 14.13 -17.11
N THR A 9 -11.20 13.55 -18.15
CA THR A 9 -10.28 12.41 -18.04
C THR A 9 -8.89 12.83 -18.47
N ARG A 10 -7.88 12.51 -17.68
CA ARG A 10 -6.47 12.77 -17.99
C ARG A 10 -5.69 11.46 -18.00
N ALA A 11 -5.03 11.17 -19.11
CA ALA A 11 -4.06 10.08 -19.19
C ALA A 11 -2.73 10.50 -18.54
N VAL A 12 -2.10 9.56 -17.85
CA VAL A 12 -0.80 9.73 -17.20
C VAL A 12 0.17 8.71 -17.77
N GLN A 13 1.36 9.18 -18.17
CA GLN A 13 2.46 8.32 -18.55
C GLN A 13 3.77 9.00 -18.15
N ILE A 14 4.46 8.44 -17.18
CA ILE A 14 5.72 8.97 -16.62
C ILE A 14 6.70 7.81 -16.54
N THR A 15 7.92 8.04 -17.01
CA THR A 15 9.02 7.07 -16.88
C THR A 15 10.20 7.75 -16.22
N VAL A 16 10.73 7.13 -15.17
CA VAL A 16 11.89 7.61 -14.41
C VAL A 16 12.90 6.46 -14.33
N GLY A 17 14.16 6.79 -14.24
CA GLY A 17 15.22 5.81 -14.01
C GLY A 17 15.08 5.12 -12.65
N GLN A 18 16.06 4.33 -12.28
CA GLN A 18 16.07 3.58 -11.04
C GLN A 18 15.99 4.52 -9.82
N VAL A 19 15.12 4.17 -8.87
CA VAL A 19 14.98 4.85 -7.58
C VAL A 19 15.02 3.82 -6.44
N GLY A 20 15.45 4.24 -5.26
CA GLY A 20 15.50 3.40 -4.06
C GLY A 20 14.12 3.21 -3.44
N SER A 21 13.28 4.26 -3.46
CA SER A 21 11.94 4.22 -2.91
C SER A 21 10.99 5.20 -3.60
N ILE A 22 9.70 4.99 -3.39
CA ILE A 22 8.62 5.83 -3.88
C ILE A 22 7.77 6.27 -2.70
N ASP A 23 7.47 7.56 -2.62
CA ASP A 23 6.43 8.14 -1.76
C ASP A 23 5.25 8.53 -2.65
N PHE A 24 4.15 7.79 -2.54
CA PHE A 24 2.95 7.98 -3.33
C PHE A 24 1.81 8.52 -2.48
N GLN A 25 1.31 9.68 -2.86
CA GLN A 25 0.14 10.31 -2.25
C GLN A 25 -0.98 10.38 -3.29
N GLY A 26 -1.98 9.52 -3.13
CA GLY A 26 -3.07 9.37 -4.07
C GLY A 26 -4.37 10.01 -3.63
N VAL A 27 -5.33 9.97 -4.55
CA VAL A 27 -6.75 10.26 -4.32
C VAL A 27 -7.53 8.94 -4.31
N PRO A 28 -8.83 8.91 -3.95
CA PRO A 28 -9.61 7.68 -4.01
C PRO A 28 -9.56 7.03 -5.40
N GLY A 29 -9.64 5.70 -5.45
CA GLY A 29 -9.64 4.94 -6.69
C GLY A 29 -8.70 3.75 -6.66
N LYS A 30 -8.22 3.31 -7.81
CA LYS A 30 -7.36 2.13 -7.92
C LYS A 30 -5.90 2.52 -8.11
N LEU A 31 -5.03 1.93 -7.29
CA LEU A 31 -3.59 1.95 -7.45
C LEU A 31 -3.06 0.52 -7.54
N THR A 32 -2.34 0.22 -8.59
CA THR A 32 -1.62 -1.07 -8.73
C THR A 32 -0.12 -0.82 -8.72
N ILE A 33 0.61 -1.47 -7.84
CA ILE A 33 2.08 -1.43 -7.79
C ILE A 33 2.61 -2.82 -8.08
N ALA A 34 3.43 -2.94 -9.11
CA ALA A 34 4.03 -4.20 -9.53
C ALA A 34 5.57 -4.12 -9.48
N GLY A 35 6.16 -4.97 -8.64
CA GLY A 35 7.60 -5.21 -8.62
C GLY A 35 8.00 -6.05 -9.83
N THR A 36 8.98 -5.58 -10.60
CA THR A 36 9.48 -6.27 -11.80
C THR A 36 10.99 -6.37 -11.79
N GLY A 37 11.54 -7.11 -12.75
CA GLY A 37 12.98 -7.15 -13.01
C GLY A 37 13.52 -5.96 -13.80
N SER A 38 12.65 -5.01 -14.22
CA SER A 38 13.09 -3.82 -14.95
C SER A 38 13.82 -2.83 -14.04
N GLY A 39 14.84 -2.13 -14.55
CA GLY A 39 15.53 -1.08 -13.81
C GLY A 39 14.86 0.29 -13.85
N GLN A 40 13.62 0.38 -14.32
CA GLN A 40 12.91 1.64 -14.50
C GLN A 40 11.60 1.66 -13.72
N VAL A 41 11.20 2.86 -13.32
CA VAL A 41 9.89 3.15 -12.74
C VAL A 41 8.99 3.73 -13.82
N THR A 42 7.83 3.14 -14.03
CA THR A 42 6.80 3.68 -14.92
C THR A 42 5.50 3.86 -14.19
N LEU A 43 4.90 5.03 -14.33
CA LEU A 43 3.56 5.35 -13.85
C LEU A 43 2.66 5.57 -15.07
N THR A 44 1.61 4.78 -15.18
CA THR A 44 0.62 4.87 -16.27
C THR A 44 -0.79 4.81 -15.71
N GLY A 45 -1.75 5.32 -16.46
CA GLY A 45 -3.16 5.20 -16.10
C GLY A 45 -3.99 6.41 -16.45
N GLN A 46 -5.09 6.58 -15.74
CA GLN A 46 -6.07 7.61 -15.96
C GLN A 46 -6.53 8.24 -14.66
N LEU A 47 -6.82 9.52 -14.72
CA LEU A 47 -7.44 10.30 -13.67
C LEU A 47 -8.77 10.83 -14.20
N HIS A 48 -9.81 10.77 -13.38
CA HIS A 48 -11.14 11.28 -13.69
C HIS A 48 -11.51 12.36 -12.67
N ALA A 49 -12.17 13.40 -13.12
CA ALA A 49 -12.71 14.44 -12.24
C ALA A 49 -14.03 14.99 -12.78
N ASP A 50 -14.88 15.39 -11.86
CA ASP A 50 -16.08 16.16 -12.16
C ASP A 50 -15.69 17.64 -12.13
N GLY A 51 -15.25 18.19 -13.27
CA GLY A 51 -14.77 19.56 -13.41
C GLY A 51 -13.33 19.64 -13.90
N SER A 52 -12.49 20.42 -13.22
CA SER A 52 -11.09 20.63 -13.62
C SER A 52 -10.24 19.39 -13.55
N ALA A 53 -9.37 19.17 -14.54
CA ALA A 53 -8.51 18.02 -14.62
C ALA A 53 -7.60 17.87 -13.38
N PRO A 54 -7.46 16.67 -12.82
CA PRO A 54 -6.54 16.40 -11.73
C PRO A 54 -5.08 16.59 -12.18
N VAL A 55 -4.22 16.91 -11.23
CA VAL A 55 -2.79 17.12 -11.48
C VAL A 55 -1.99 15.99 -10.86
N VAL A 56 -1.04 15.44 -11.63
CA VAL A 56 0.02 14.55 -11.11
C VAL A 56 1.30 15.37 -11.04
N GLU A 57 1.83 15.49 -9.85
CA GLU A 57 3.13 16.09 -9.61
C GLU A 57 4.14 15.00 -9.29
N THR A 58 5.28 15.00 -9.97
CA THR A 58 6.38 14.09 -9.69
C THR A 58 7.63 14.87 -9.38
N ARG A 59 8.32 14.48 -8.32
CA ARG A 59 9.60 15.09 -7.93
C ARG A 59 10.57 13.98 -7.55
N LEU A 60 11.74 13.98 -8.20
CA LEU A 60 12.82 13.08 -7.85
C LEU A 60 13.78 13.76 -6.89
N ASP A 61 13.85 13.28 -5.67
CA ASP A 61 14.93 13.61 -4.74
C ASP A 61 16.12 12.68 -5.02
N ARG A 62 17.10 13.20 -5.75
CA ARG A 62 18.28 12.43 -6.15
C ARG A 62 19.21 12.11 -4.98
N ALA A 63 19.24 12.96 -3.95
CA ALA A 63 20.08 12.74 -2.79
C ALA A 63 19.57 11.60 -1.92
N ALA A 64 18.25 11.51 -1.76
CA ALA A 64 17.59 10.44 -1.01
C ALA A 64 17.27 9.22 -1.88
N GLY A 65 17.33 9.32 -3.20
CA GLY A 65 16.89 8.27 -4.12
C GLY A 65 15.38 8.03 -4.07
N VAL A 66 14.58 9.04 -3.75
CA VAL A 66 13.13 8.94 -3.55
C VAL A 66 12.37 9.63 -4.68
N LEU A 67 11.45 8.91 -5.29
CA LEU A 67 10.47 9.49 -6.21
C LEU A 67 9.19 9.85 -5.44
N LEU A 68 8.91 11.13 -5.32
CA LEU A 68 7.62 11.61 -4.80
C LEU A 68 6.63 11.68 -5.95
N VAL A 69 5.45 11.10 -5.74
CA VAL A 69 4.31 11.15 -6.67
C VAL A 69 3.11 11.66 -5.89
N SER A 70 2.53 12.76 -6.29
CA SER A 70 1.34 13.34 -5.66
C SER A 70 0.25 13.55 -6.69
N VAL A 71 -0.93 13.01 -6.42
CA VAL A 71 -2.13 13.25 -7.22
C VAL A 71 -3.01 14.23 -6.47
N ARG A 72 -3.42 15.31 -7.13
CA ARG A 72 -4.24 16.36 -6.53
C ARG A 72 -5.47 16.66 -7.38
N CYS A 73 -6.61 16.80 -6.72
CA CYS A 73 -7.82 17.33 -7.31
C CYS A 73 -7.84 18.87 -7.21
N ALA A 74 -8.52 19.52 -8.12
CA ALA A 74 -8.82 20.93 -7.95
C ALA A 74 -9.77 21.15 -6.75
N PRO A 75 -9.73 22.31 -6.08
CA PRO A 75 -10.64 22.61 -4.98
C PRO A 75 -12.10 22.41 -5.38
N ALA A 76 -12.90 21.85 -4.48
CA ALA A 76 -14.33 21.57 -4.67
C ALA A 76 -14.67 20.59 -5.82
N THR A 77 -13.69 19.87 -6.37
CA THR A 77 -13.93 18.81 -7.35
C THR A 77 -13.69 17.43 -6.72
N GLN A 78 -14.53 16.46 -7.08
CA GLN A 78 -14.24 15.05 -6.77
C GLN A 78 -13.43 14.46 -7.90
N CYS A 79 -12.37 13.75 -7.56
CA CYS A 79 -11.63 13.01 -8.55
C CYS A 79 -11.28 11.62 -8.09
N THR A 80 -11.03 10.73 -9.06
CA THR A 80 -10.62 9.36 -8.85
C THR A 80 -9.44 9.02 -9.71
N GLN A 81 -8.68 8.03 -9.28
CA GLN A 81 -7.53 7.53 -10.01
C GLN A 81 -7.69 6.06 -10.40
N ASN A 82 -7.12 5.70 -11.54
CA ASN A 82 -6.83 4.32 -11.93
C ASN A 82 -5.39 4.29 -12.46
N LEU A 83 -4.45 4.08 -11.56
CA LEU A 83 -3.02 4.19 -11.83
C LEU A 83 -2.31 2.85 -11.65
N ARG A 84 -1.34 2.62 -12.50
CA ARG A 84 -0.41 1.50 -12.43
C ARG A 84 1.02 2.01 -12.33
N LEU A 85 1.69 1.61 -11.27
CA LEU A 85 3.09 1.89 -11.00
C LEU A 85 3.88 0.59 -11.13
N THR A 86 4.79 0.55 -12.08
CA THR A 86 5.72 -0.57 -12.27
C THR A 86 7.08 -0.14 -11.77
N VAL A 87 7.69 -0.93 -10.90
CA VAL A 87 8.94 -0.58 -10.21
C VAL A 87 9.92 -1.76 -10.20
N PRO A 88 11.23 -1.53 -10.04
CA PRO A 88 12.15 -2.59 -9.68
C PRO A 88 11.69 -3.30 -8.41
N GLY A 89 11.77 -4.63 -8.37
CA GLY A 89 11.27 -5.39 -7.22
C GLY A 89 11.87 -5.00 -5.88
N SER A 90 13.10 -4.50 -5.85
CA SER A 90 13.81 -4.03 -4.65
C SER A 90 13.41 -2.63 -4.18
N THR A 91 12.60 -1.90 -4.96
CA THR A 91 12.17 -0.54 -4.62
C THR A 91 11.26 -0.55 -3.39
N GLY A 92 11.55 0.32 -2.41
CA GLY A 92 10.65 0.58 -1.29
C GLY A 92 9.42 1.40 -1.74
N ALA A 93 8.30 1.24 -1.04
CA ALA A 93 7.09 2.03 -1.33
C ALA A 93 6.43 2.52 -0.04
N ASP A 94 6.20 3.83 0.06
CA ASP A 94 5.32 4.46 1.04
C ASP A 94 4.08 4.96 0.30
N VAL A 95 2.93 4.38 0.59
CA VAL A 95 1.67 4.67 -0.09
C VAL A 95 0.68 5.25 0.88
N ARG A 96 0.16 6.43 0.57
CA ARG A 96 -0.93 7.07 1.31
C ARG A 96 -2.11 7.27 0.38
N GLN A 97 -3.20 6.61 0.69
CA GLN A 97 -4.42 6.66 -0.13
C GLN A 97 -5.66 6.77 0.75
N PRO A 98 -6.53 7.78 0.53
CA PRO A 98 -7.70 7.99 1.37
C PRO A 98 -8.78 6.95 1.15
N GLY A 99 -8.81 6.26 -0.01
CA GLY A 99 -9.83 5.24 -0.26
C GLY A 99 -9.67 4.52 -1.59
N GLY A 100 -10.48 3.48 -1.78
CA GLY A 100 -10.50 2.68 -2.99
C GLY A 100 -9.69 1.39 -2.89
N GLN A 101 -8.99 1.00 -3.95
CA GLN A 101 -8.27 -0.27 -4.02
C GLN A 101 -6.76 -0.05 -4.19
N VAL A 102 -5.96 -0.71 -3.37
CA VAL A 102 -4.50 -0.77 -3.51
C VAL A 102 -4.08 -2.21 -3.75
N VAL A 103 -3.45 -2.47 -4.88
CA VAL A 103 -2.92 -3.79 -5.23
C VAL A 103 -1.40 -3.71 -5.33
N VAL A 104 -0.69 -4.52 -4.54
CA VAL A 104 0.78 -4.58 -4.53
C VAL A 104 1.21 -5.99 -4.86
N THR A 105 2.13 -6.16 -5.80
CA THR A 105 2.62 -7.48 -6.20
C THR A 105 4.14 -7.52 -6.30
N GLY A 106 4.77 -8.58 -5.77
CA GLY A 106 6.14 -8.93 -6.04
C GLY A 106 7.21 -7.97 -5.51
N LEU A 107 6.90 -7.14 -4.50
CA LEU A 107 7.88 -6.24 -3.89
C LEU A 107 8.78 -6.96 -2.88
N ALA A 108 10.06 -6.58 -2.89
CA ALA A 108 11.07 -6.99 -1.92
C ALA A 108 11.62 -5.83 -1.09
N GLY A 109 11.47 -4.58 -1.54
CA GLY A 109 11.80 -3.38 -0.75
C GLY A 109 10.84 -3.16 0.41
N PRO A 110 11.18 -2.30 1.38
CA PRO A 110 10.29 -1.93 2.49
C PRO A 110 8.95 -1.39 1.99
N LEU A 111 7.86 -1.82 2.62
CA LEU A 111 6.50 -1.43 2.22
C LEU A 111 5.77 -0.77 3.39
N ARG A 112 5.31 0.45 3.16
CA ARG A 112 4.42 1.18 4.08
C ARG A 112 3.12 1.51 3.36
N LEU A 113 1.99 1.13 3.94
CA LEU A 113 0.65 1.37 3.42
C LEU A 113 -0.16 2.11 4.47
N THR A 114 -0.70 3.26 4.12
CA THR A 114 -1.59 4.03 4.99
C THR A 114 -2.85 4.37 4.22
N ALA A 115 -4.00 3.89 4.71
CA ALA A 115 -5.28 4.14 4.06
C ALA A 115 -6.40 4.36 5.07
N THR A 116 -7.40 5.15 4.67
CA THR A 116 -8.54 5.44 5.54
C THR A 116 -9.71 4.50 5.25
N ASN A 117 -10.09 4.33 4.00
CA ASN A 117 -11.20 3.46 3.57
C ASN A 117 -10.82 2.76 2.28
N ALA A 118 -10.12 1.64 2.38
CA ALA A 118 -9.55 0.98 1.21
C ALA A 118 -9.54 -0.54 1.34
N ASP A 119 -9.57 -1.19 0.17
CA ASP A 119 -9.27 -2.61 0.02
C ASP A 119 -7.82 -2.78 -0.45
N ILE A 120 -6.99 -3.30 0.42
CA ILE A 120 -5.56 -3.49 0.17
C ILE A 120 -5.29 -4.97 -0.07
N SER A 121 -4.71 -5.29 -1.22
CA SER A 121 -4.25 -6.63 -1.56
C SER A 121 -2.77 -6.59 -1.90
N ALA A 122 -1.95 -7.22 -1.08
CA ALA A 122 -0.50 -7.30 -1.27
C ALA A 122 -0.09 -8.78 -1.39
N SER A 123 0.49 -9.18 -2.51
CA SER A 123 0.80 -10.59 -2.77
C SER A 123 2.21 -10.83 -3.28
N GLY A 124 2.74 -12.02 -2.96
CA GLY A 124 4.09 -12.41 -3.38
C GLY A 124 5.18 -11.52 -2.77
N LEU A 125 4.93 -10.97 -1.59
CA LEU A 125 5.87 -10.06 -0.93
C LEU A 125 7.14 -10.81 -0.49
N ARG A 126 8.28 -10.19 -0.77
CA ARG A 126 9.59 -10.59 -0.24
C ARG A 126 10.20 -9.49 0.63
N SER A 127 9.39 -8.48 0.93
CA SER A 127 9.76 -7.34 1.77
C SER A 127 10.21 -7.80 3.15
N ALA A 128 11.35 -7.29 3.59
CA ALA A 128 11.83 -7.53 4.95
C ALA A 128 10.98 -6.78 5.99
N GLU A 129 10.32 -5.71 5.58
CA GLU A 129 9.55 -4.82 6.45
C GLU A 129 8.21 -4.46 5.80
N LEU A 130 7.13 -4.64 6.55
CA LEU A 130 5.79 -4.17 6.20
C LEU A 130 5.23 -3.34 7.36
N THR A 131 4.76 -2.14 7.04
CA THR A 131 3.91 -1.36 7.94
C THR A 131 2.60 -1.08 7.23
N ALA A 132 1.47 -1.49 7.81
CA ALA A 132 0.15 -1.19 7.29
C ALA A 132 -0.73 -0.55 8.37
N VAL A 133 -1.32 0.57 8.02
CA VAL A 133 -2.28 1.30 8.85
C VAL A 133 -3.56 1.46 8.06
N LEU A 134 -4.65 0.87 8.53
CA LEU A 134 -5.95 0.89 7.86
C LEU A 134 -7.04 1.29 8.86
N THR A 135 -7.77 2.35 8.55
CA THR A 135 -8.85 2.82 9.41
C THR A 135 -10.11 1.98 9.21
N SER A 136 -10.52 1.73 7.96
CA SER A 136 -11.65 0.89 7.59
C SER A 136 -11.40 0.21 6.24
N GLY A 137 -12.08 -0.90 5.96
CA GLY A 137 -11.92 -1.70 4.74
C GLY A 137 -11.21 -3.02 5.01
N HIS A 138 -10.51 -3.54 4.00
CA HIS A 138 -9.91 -4.87 4.06
C HIS A 138 -8.42 -4.83 3.74
N LEU A 139 -7.63 -5.62 4.48
CA LEU A 139 -6.22 -5.84 4.23
C LEU A 139 -5.96 -7.33 4.00
N SER A 140 -5.45 -7.69 2.83
CA SER A 140 -4.93 -9.03 2.56
C SER A 140 -3.47 -8.92 2.16
N ALA A 141 -2.58 -9.59 2.91
CA ALA A 141 -1.15 -9.59 2.57
C ALA A 141 -0.57 -11.00 2.65
N THR A 142 0.13 -11.42 1.59
CA THR A 142 0.77 -12.73 1.49
C THR A 142 2.25 -12.58 1.20
N PHE A 143 3.06 -13.19 2.04
CA PHE A 143 4.52 -13.19 1.91
C PHE A 143 5.03 -14.47 1.25
N ALA A 144 5.89 -14.29 0.24
CA ALA A 144 6.66 -15.36 -0.38
C ALA A 144 8.01 -15.61 0.33
N ALA A 145 8.47 -14.66 1.15
CA ALA A 145 9.65 -14.81 1.98
C ALA A 145 9.37 -14.26 3.38
N ALA A 146 9.95 -14.88 4.40
CA ALA A 146 9.69 -14.52 5.79
C ALA A 146 10.22 -13.09 6.10
N PRO A 147 9.35 -12.14 6.45
CA PRO A 147 9.75 -10.77 6.80
C PRO A 147 10.52 -10.74 8.12
N ARG A 148 11.33 -9.70 8.32
CA ARG A 148 11.98 -9.40 9.59
C ARG A 148 11.05 -8.68 10.56
N GLN A 149 10.29 -7.73 10.03
CA GLN A 149 9.40 -6.91 10.84
C GLN A 149 8.08 -6.65 10.11
N VAL A 150 6.98 -6.92 10.79
CA VAL A 150 5.63 -6.58 10.33
C VAL A 150 4.94 -5.77 11.42
N SER A 151 4.32 -4.66 11.04
CA SER A 151 3.50 -3.83 11.91
C SER A 151 2.16 -3.57 11.25
N ILE A 152 1.09 -4.07 11.85
CA ILE A 152 -0.28 -3.89 11.37
C ILE A 152 -1.08 -3.13 12.41
N THR A 153 -1.76 -2.08 11.98
CA THR A 153 -2.72 -1.33 12.79
C THR A 153 -4.05 -1.24 12.06
N LEU A 154 -5.07 -1.82 12.64
CA LEU A 154 -6.45 -1.80 12.14
C LEU A 154 -7.33 -1.06 13.16
N ALA A 155 -8.04 -0.01 12.73
CA ALA A 155 -8.96 0.69 13.61
C ALA A 155 -10.35 0.04 13.58
N SER A 156 -11.03 0.01 12.43
CA SER A 156 -12.34 -0.63 12.21
C SER A 156 -12.30 -1.41 10.90
N ALA A 157 -11.26 -2.20 10.69
CA ALA A 157 -10.95 -2.88 9.45
C ALA A 157 -10.77 -4.39 9.68
N GLN A 158 -10.85 -5.15 8.59
CA GLN A 158 -10.56 -6.57 8.60
C GLN A 158 -9.22 -6.82 7.91
N GLY A 159 -8.43 -7.77 8.43
CA GLY A 159 -7.12 -8.10 7.90
C GLY A 159 -6.82 -9.59 7.89
N THR A 160 -6.16 -10.04 6.85
CA THR A 160 -5.57 -11.37 6.75
C THR A 160 -4.11 -11.24 6.33
N LEU A 161 -3.23 -11.81 7.12
CA LEU A 161 -1.79 -11.81 6.85
C LEU A 161 -1.30 -13.26 6.79
N SER A 162 -0.80 -13.68 5.61
CA SER A 162 -0.22 -14.99 5.40
C SER A 162 1.31 -14.91 5.43
N LEU A 163 1.91 -15.65 6.38
CA LEU A 163 3.35 -15.62 6.64
C LEU A 163 3.95 -17.04 6.50
N PRO A 164 5.18 -17.16 5.96
CA PRO A 164 5.86 -18.45 5.88
C PRO A 164 5.96 -19.17 7.23
N ALA A 165 5.48 -20.42 7.28
CA ALA A 165 5.40 -21.22 8.50
C ALA A 165 6.72 -21.94 8.88
N LEU A 166 7.74 -21.87 8.03
CA LEU A 166 9.03 -22.53 8.27
C LEU A 166 9.88 -21.82 9.33
N VAL A 167 9.48 -20.65 9.79
CA VAL A 167 10.17 -19.86 10.80
C VAL A 167 9.19 -19.41 11.89
N ALA A 168 9.71 -19.21 13.10
CA ALA A 168 8.91 -18.68 14.19
C ALA A 168 8.99 -17.12 14.23
N TYR A 169 7.94 -16.53 14.78
CA TYR A 169 7.81 -15.09 14.96
C TYR A 169 7.59 -14.76 16.43
N ARG A 170 8.13 -13.62 16.87
CA ARG A 170 7.74 -13.00 18.14
C ARG A 170 6.57 -12.08 17.86
N VAL A 171 5.38 -12.47 18.34
CA VAL A 171 4.15 -11.72 18.12
C VAL A 171 3.87 -10.86 19.33
N THR A 172 3.72 -9.54 19.09
CA THR A 172 3.21 -8.58 20.08
C THR A 172 1.84 -8.15 19.64
N GLN A 173 0.86 -8.31 20.52
CA GLN A 173 -0.54 -8.04 20.18
C GLN A 173 -1.15 -7.03 21.14
N GLN A 174 -1.95 -6.13 20.60
CA GLN A 174 -2.76 -5.17 21.32
C GLN A 174 -4.16 -5.16 20.70
N VAL A 175 -5.13 -5.73 21.40
CA VAL A 175 -6.52 -5.78 20.94
C VAL A 175 -7.37 -5.03 21.96
N ARG A 176 -8.21 -4.10 21.48
CA ARG A 176 -9.07 -3.30 22.36
C ARG A 176 -10.49 -3.88 22.41
N SER A 177 -11.20 -3.94 21.30
CA SER A 177 -12.55 -4.51 21.20
C SER A 177 -12.76 -5.31 19.92
N GLY A 178 -11.66 -5.67 19.23
CA GLY A 178 -11.66 -6.50 18.02
C GLY A 178 -11.30 -7.96 18.30
N TYR A 179 -10.96 -8.64 17.24
CA TYR A 179 -10.56 -10.05 17.27
C TYR A 179 -9.19 -10.23 16.59
N LEU A 180 -8.32 -11.02 17.21
CA LEU A 180 -7.04 -11.40 16.62
C LEU A 180 -6.82 -12.90 16.72
N ARG A 181 -6.70 -13.56 15.57
CA ARG A 181 -6.32 -14.96 15.47
C ARG A 181 -4.86 -15.09 15.05
N VAL A 182 -4.08 -15.83 15.81
CA VAL A 182 -2.67 -16.10 15.51
C VAL A 182 -2.48 -17.59 15.32
N ALA A 183 -2.31 -18.01 14.06
CA ALA A 183 -2.10 -19.42 13.69
C ALA A 183 -0.67 -19.69 13.15
N ILE A 184 0.20 -18.67 13.14
CA ILE A 184 1.61 -18.81 12.75
C ILE A 184 2.48 -19.36 13.89
N PRO A 185 3.62 -20.01 13.60
CA PRO A 185 4.57 -20.46 14.61
C PRO A 185 5.12 -19.28 15.43
N GLN A 186 5.09 -19.41 16.77
CA GLN A 186 5.54 -18.36 17.69
C GLN A 186 6.70 -18.84 18.56
N ALA A 187 7.68 -17.93 18.82
CA ALA A 187 8.72 -18.13 19.83
C ALA A 187 9.13 -16.78 20.41
N ALA A 188 9.27 -16.69 21.72
CA ALA A 188 9.71 -15.48 22.42
C ALA A 188 11.14 -15.06 22.03
N SER A 189 12.00 -16.01 21.69
CA SER A 189 13.36 -15.80 21.22
C SER A 189 13.50 -15.50 19.74
N ALA A 190 12.39 -15.48 18.98
CA ALA A 190 12.44 -15.22 17.56
C ALA A 190 12.93 -13.78 17.26
N THR A 191 13.81 -13.68 16.27
CA THR A 191 14.35 -12.40 15.80
C THR A 191 13.40 -11.68 14.82
N ARG A 192 12.43 -12.41 14.26
CA ARG A 192 11.40 -11.87 13.40
C ARG A 192 10.21 -11.43 14.24
N THR A 193 9.73 -10.22 14.01
CA THR A 193 8.70 -9.60 14.84
C THR A 193 7.43 -9.30 14.06
N VAL A 194 6.28 -9.59 14.67
CA VAL A 194 4.97 -9.17 14.19
C VAL A 194 4.29 -8.38 15.29
N THR A 195 4.00 -7.13 15.04
CA THR A 195 3.23 -6.26 15.93
C THR A 195 1.85 -6.07 15.33
N ALA A 196 0.83 -6.50 16.03
CA ALA A 196 -0.56 -6.42 15.62
C ALA A 196 -1.35 -5.56 16.61
N ARG A 197 -1.92 -4.48 16.12
CA ARG A 197 -2.83 -3.62 16.86
C ARG A 197 -4.20 -3.63 16.19
N VAL A 198 -5.23 -3.99 16.94
CA VAL A 198 -6.63 -4.04 16.47
C VAL A 198 -7.49 -3.27 17.48
N ASP A 199 -8.07 -2.16 17.04
CA ASP A 199 -8.94 -1.37 17.91
C ASP A 199 -10.36 -1.94 17.94
N SER A 200 -11.06 -2.12 16.81
CA SER A 200 -12.40 -2.72 16.74
C SER A 200 -12.65 -3.52 15.45
N GLY A 201 -11.61 -4.10 14.88
CA GLY A 201 -11.68 -4.91 13.67
C GLY A 201 -11.34 -6.36 13.92
N GLU A 202 -10.96 -7.05 12.85
CA GLU A 202 -10.52 -8.43 12.89
C GLU A 202 -9.19 -8.58 12.15
N LEU A 203 -8.25 -9.34 12.74
CA LEU A 203 -6.99 -9.68 12.08
C LEU A 203 -6.69 -11.17 12.24
N GLU A 204 -6.41 -11.83 11.14
CA GLU A 204 -5.93 -13.20 11.13
C GLU A 204 -4.46 -13.26 10.65
N LEU A 205 -3.62 -13.91 11.44
CA LEU A 205 -2.24 -14.26 11.08
C LEU A 205 -2.20 -15.75 10.77
N LEU A 206 -2.05 -16.08 9.48
CA LEU A 206 -2.16 -17.44 8.96
C LEU A 206 -0.81 -17.93 8.42
N PRO A 207 -0.54 -19.24 8.46
CA PRO A 207 0.60 -19.82 7.76
C PRO A 207 0.40 -19.80 6.24
N SER A 208 1.47 -19.55 5.48
CA SER A 208 1.51 -19.68 4.02
C SER A 208 2.38 -20.87 3.62
#